data_319b351fa02bf5f756c0767b8de8706e
#
_entry.id   319b351fa02bf5f756c0767b8de8706e
#
_cell.length_a   1.000
_cell.length_b   1.000
_cell.length_c   1.000
_cell.angle_alpha   90.00
_cell.angle_beta   90.00
_cell.angle_gamma   90.00
#
_symmetry.space_group_name_H-M   'P 1'
#
loop_
_entity.id
_entity.type
_entity.pdbx_description
1 polymer ?
#
loop_
_entity_poly.entity_id
_entity_poly.type
_entity_poly.pdbx_seq_one_letter_code
_entity_poly.pdbx_strand_id
1 'polypeptide(L)'
;IHLEETTKRYYRYGSLAAQLIGFTGTDNQGLTGIEANYNEYLAGVNGKSVKAADAYGNELETGVGSSYIPATDGLNIVTTIDWSVQNSVEKYIKQAYEEHKPNGRVECIVMNVTNGEILASAIYPSYDLNNYSELNEEYQKLYDLFIGTEEERADYKKKLMYEMWNNTLVTQTYEPGSTFKMITSAIALEEGIVDPENTILTCVGACNVAGTTIHCHQISGH
;
A
#
# COMPACT_ATOMS: atom_id res chain seq x y z
N ILE A 1 -6.29 -23.37 -32.91
CA ILE A 1 -5.95 -22.66 -31.65
C ILE A 1 -4.59 -22.07 -31.87
N HIS A 2 -4.49 -20.74 -31.89
CA HIS A 2 -3.22 -20.05 -31.87
C HIS A 2 -2.80 -19.88 -30.42
N LEU A 3 -1.60 -20.28 -30.05
CA LEU A 3 -0.97 -20.05 -28.77
C LEU A 3 0.04 -18.93 -28.96
N GLU A 4 -0.09 -17.89 -28.16
CA GLU A 4 0.81 -16.76 -28.16
C GLU A 4 1.54 -16.74 -26.80
N GLU A 5 2.86 -16.59 -26.85
CA GLU A 5 3.67 -16.52 -25.64
C GLU A 5 3.47 -15.15 -25.00
N THR A 6 3.15 -15.14 -23.70
CA THR A 6 2.97 -13.92 -22.92
C THR A 6 3.74 -14.00 -21.61
N THR A 7 4.02 -12.86 -21.02
CA THR A 7 4.68 -12.75 -19.70
C THR A 7 3.67 -12.40 -18.63
N LYS A 8 3.90 -12.87 -17.41
CA LYS A 8 3.10 -12.54 -16.24
C LYS A 8 4.01 -12.19 -15.06
N ARG A 9 3.68 -11.12 -14.35
CA ARG A 9 4.35 -10.79 -13.08
C ARG A 9 4.05 -11.87 -12.04
N TYR A 10 5.08 -12.34 -11.34
CA TYR A 10 4.96 -13.32 -10.26
C TYR A 10 5.56 -12.76 -8.98
N TYR A 11 4.76 -12.71 -7.93
CA TYR A 11 5.15 -12.21 -6.62
C TYR A 11 5.55 -13.36 -5.72
N ARG A 12 6.85 -13.55 -5.54
CA ARG A 12 7.43 -14.72 -4.86
C ARG A 12 6.95 -14.91 -3.42
N TYR A 13 6.63 -13.83 -2.74
CA TYR A 13 6.24 -13.85 -1.34
C TYR A 13 4.74 -13.58 -1.12
N GLY A 14 3.95 -13.69 -2.16
CA GLY A 14 2.49 -13.58 -2.09
C GLY A 14 2.01 -12.25 -1.50
N SER A 15 1.69 -12.24 -0.20
CA SER A 15 1.12 -11.09 0.49
C SER A 15 2.12 -10.13 1.13
N LEU A 16 3.42 -10.42 1.07
CA LEU A 16 4.45 -9.59 1.73
C LEU A 16 4.44 -8.16 1.18
N ALA A 17 4.25 -7.18 2.04
CA ALA A 17 4.17 -5.76 1.71
C ALA A 17 3.19 -5.44 0.56
N ALA A 18 2.07 -6.17 0.47
CA ALA A 18 1.18 -6.18 -0.69
C ALA A 18 0.70 -4.79 -1.08
N GLN A 19 0.22 -3.98 -0.12
CA GLN A 19 -0.29 -2.64 -0.39
C GLN A 19 0.82 -1.65 -0.81
N LEU A 20 2.07 -1.91 -0.41
CA LEU A 20 3.23 -1.12 -0.82
C LEU A 20 3.70 -1.51 -2.22
N ILE A 21 3.90 -2.80 -2.46
CA ILE A 21 4.38 -3.32 -3.76
C ILE A 21 3.35 -3.05 -4.84
N GLY A 22 2.09 -3.40 -4.59
CA GLY A 22 1.04 -3.33 -5.58
C GLY A 22 1.13 -4.46 -6.60
N PHE A 23 0.33 -4.40 -7.64
CA PHE A 23 0.24 -5.45 -8.66
C PHE A 23 0.09 -4.88 -10.07
N THR A 24 0.35 -5.75 -11.04
CA THR A 24 0.16 -5.46 -12.48
C THR A 24 -1.14 -6.10 -12.98
N GLY A 25 -1.74 -5.49 -13.97
CA GLY A 25 -2.88 -6.05 -14.71
C GLY A 25 -2.46 -7.16 -15.68
N THR A 26 -3.44 -7.65 -16.44
CA THR A 26 -3.25 -8.72 -17.45
C THR A 26 -2.34 -8.32 -18.59
N ASP A 27 -2.20 -7.04 -18.85
CA ASP A 27 -1.33 -6.42 -19.88
C ASP A 27 0.03 -5.99 -19.31
N ASN A 28 0.38 -6.47 -18.11
CA ASN A 28 1.59 -6.12 -17.35
C ASN A 28 1.72 -4.63 -16.97
N GLN A 29 0.65 -3.84 -17.11
CA GLN A 29 0.65 -2.47 -16.60
C GLN A 29 0.49 -2.46 -15.09
N GLY A 30 1.31 -1.69 -14.37
CA GLY A 30 1.18 -1.48 -12.93
C GLY A 30 -0.12 -0.76 -12.58
N LEU A 31 -0.90 -1.31 -11.65
CA LEU A 31 -2.21 -0.79 -11.25
C LEU A 31 -2.22 -0.12 -9.88
N THR A 32 -1.40 -0.58 -8.96
CA THR A 32 -1.30 -0.01 -7.60
C THR A 32 0.15 -0.02 -7.10
N GLY A 33 0.41 0.68 -6.00
CA GLY A 33 1.67 0.64 -5.26
C GLY A 33 2.90 1.05 -6.09
N ILE A 34 4.03 0.42 -5.81
CA ILE A 34 5.30 0.62 -6.51
C ILE A 34 5.17 0.22 -7.99
N GLU A 35 4.45 -0.86 -8.30
CA GLU A 35 4.22 -1.30 -9.68
C GLU A 35 3.57 -0.20 -10.53
N ALA A 36 2.60 0.53 -9.99
CA ALA A 36 1.95 1.64 -10.70
C ALA A 36 2.84 2.89 -10.78
N ASN A 37 3.42 3.30 -9.63
CA ASN A 37 4.18 4.54 -9.55
C ASN A 37 5.48 4.51 -10.37
N TYR A 38 6.05 3.32 -10.53
CA TYR A 38 7.30 3.11 -11.28
C TYR A 38 7.11 2.29 -12.55
N ASN A 39 5.87 2.20 -13.04
CA ASN A 39 5.54 1.41 -14.24
C ASN A 39 6.39 1.80 -15.46
N GLU A 40 6.67 3.09 -15.64
CA GLU A 40 7.52 3.58 -16.75
C GLU A 40 8.92 2.97 -16.73
N TYR A 41 9.47 2.72 -15.55
CA TYR A 41 10.80 2.11 -15.39
C TYR A 41 10.76 0.58 -15.43
N LEU A 42 9.68 -0.02 -14.90
CA LEU A 42 9.55 -1.47 -14.74
C LEU A 42 9.07 -2.18 -16.01
N ALA A 43 8.26 -1.52 -16.85
CA ALA A 43 7.60 -2.17 -17.97
C ALA A 43 8.54 -2.52 -19.15
N GLY A 44 9.67 -1.82 -19.29
CA GLY A 44 10.53 -1.96 -20.48
C GLY A 44 9.86 -1.50 -21.76
N VAL A 45 10.37 -1.94 -22.88
CA VAL A 45 9.85 -1.60 -24.21
C VAL A 45 9.58 -2.89 -25.01
N ASN A 46 8.35 -3.06 -25.46
CA ASN A 46 7.97 -4.20 -26.25
C ASN A 46 8.72 -4.22 -27.59
N GLY A 47 9.22 -5.38 -27.97
CA GLY A 47 9.77 -5.62 -29.29
C GLY A 47 8.71 -5.50 -30.39
N LYS A 48 9.14 -5.28 -31.60
CA LYS A 48 8.28 -5.25 -32.80
C LYS A 48 8.79 -6.21 -33.85
N SER A 49 7.90 -7.06 -34.36
CA SER A 49 8.17 -7.87 -35.52
C SER A 49 7.23 -7.45 -36.64
N VAL A 50 7.78 -6.91 -37.71
CA VAL A 50 7.02 -6.56 -38.91
C VAL A 50 7.39 -7.64 -39.98
N LYS A 51 6.40 -8.37 -40.44
CA LYS A 51 6.54 -9.34 -41.46
C LYS A 51 5.73 -8.95 -42.69
N ALA A 52 6.29 -9.15 -43.89
CA ALA A 52 5.53 -8.96 -45.10
C ALA A 52 4.54 -10.13 -45.26
N ALA A 53 3.29 -9.84 -45.54
CA ALA A 53 2.24 -10.81 -45.77
C ALA A 53 1.61 -10.59 -47.16
N ASP A 54 1.09 -11.63 -47.77
CA ASP A 54 0.28 -11.52 -48.97
C ASP A 54 -1.13 -11.00 -48.67
N ALA A 55 -1.95 -10.77 -49.67
CA ALA A 55 -3.31 -10.27 -49.54
C ALA A 55 -4.24 -11.21 -48.75
N TYR A 56 -3.82 -12.44 -48.50
CA TYR A 56 -4.55 -13.44 -47.72
C TYR A 56 -4.02 -13.63 -46.30
N GLY A 57 -2.97 -12.85 -45.91
CA GLY A 57 -2.38 -12.91 -44.58
C GLY A 57 -1.29 -13.99 -44.40
N ASN A 58 -0.85 -14.64 -45.45
CA ASN A 58 0.26 -15.61 -45.39
C ASN A 58 1.61 -14.87 -45.35
N GLU A 59 2.51 -15.30 -44.48
CA GLU A 59 3.86 -14.72 -44.41
C GLU A 59 4.63 -14.99 -45.70
N LEU A 60 5.25 -13.96 -46.27
CA LEU A 60 6.09 -14.08 -47.44
C LEU A 60 7.51 -14.48 -47.00
N GLU A 61 7.98 -15.63 -47.46
CA GLU A 61 9.33 -16.16 -47.14
C GLU A 61 10.49 -15.32 -47.73
N THR A 62 10.21 -14.32 -48.53
CA THR A 62 11.20 -13.58 -49.32
C THR A 62 12.07 -12.58 -48.53
N GLY A 63 11.92 -12.48 -47.21
CA GLY A 63 12.79 -11.64 -46.34
C GLY A 63 12.81 -10.13 -46.67
N VAL A 64 12.19 -9.71 -47.79
CA VAL A 64 12.11 -8.32 -48.18
C VAL A 64 10.98 -7.66 -47.44
N GLY A 65 11.31 -6.68 -46.56
CA GLY A 65 10.34 -5.94 -45.79
C GLY A 65 10.07 -6.48 -44.37
N SER A 66 10.80 -7.51 -43.92
CA SER A 66 10.75 -7.96 -42.53
C SER A 66 11.71 -7.11 -41.68
N SER A 67 11.22 -6.62 -40.56
CA SER A 67 12.03 -5.91 -39.56
C SER A 67 11.74 -6.49 -38.19
N TYR A 68 12.80 -6.75 -37.44
CA TYR A 68 12.71 -7.23 -36.06
C TYR A 68 13.43 -6.24 -35.13
N ILE A 69 12.71 -5.70 -34.19
CA ILE A 69 13.25 -4.87 -33.11
C ILE A 69 13.08 -5.69 -31.84
N PRO A 70 14.17 -6.08 -31.16
CA PRO A 70 14.07 -6.84 -29.92
C PRO A 70 13.41 -6.03 -28.81
N ALA A 71 12.76 -6.71 -27.87
CA ALA A 71 12.28 -6.11 -26.64
C ALA A 71 13.45 -5.62 -25.79
N THR A 72 13.22 -4.58 -25.01
CA THR A 72 14.18 -4.10 -24.00
C THR A 72 13.57 -4.30 -22.62
N ASP A 73 14.28 -4.99 -21.74
CA ASP A 73 13.84 -5.25 -20.38
C ASP A 73 13.70 -3.94 -19.58
N GLY A 74 12.75 -3.93 -18.65
CA GLY A 74 12.60 -2.85 -17.68
C GLY A 74 13.71 -2.82 -16.64
N LEU A 75 13.75 -1.76 -15.87
CA LEU A 75 14.71 -1.58 -14.78
C LEU A 75 14.26 -2.32 -13.52
N ASN A 76 15.20 -2.56 -12.61
CA ASN A 76 14.92 -3.08 -11.28
C ASN A 76 14.81 -1.93 -10.27
N ILE A 77 13.90 -2.06 -9.31
CA ILE A 77 13.77 -1.13 -8.19
C ILE A 77 14.26 -1.82 -6.94
N VAL A 78 15.20 -1.17 -6.24
CA VAL A 78 15.70 -1.60 -4.94
C VAL A 78 15.05 -0.73 -3.88
N THR A 79 14.34 -1.34 -2.95
CA THR A 79 13.68 -0.67 -1.83
C THR A 79 14.51 -0.80 -0.56
N THR A 80 14.20 0.03 0.44
CA THR A 80 14.79 -0.04 1.78
C THR A 80 14.09 -1.07 2.68
N ILE A 81 13.05 -1.73 2.19
CA ILE A 81 12.32 -2.75 2.96
C ILE A 81 13.25 -3.92 3.27
N ASP A 82 13.43 -4.18 4.56
CA ASP A 82 14.12 -5.37 5.04
C ASP A 82 13.16 -6.55 5.15
N TRP A 83 13.47 -7.64 4.47
CA TRP A 83 12.59 -8.81 4.43
C TRP A 83 12.31 -9.39 5.83
N SER A 84 13.33 -9.44 6.70
CA SER A 84 13.19 -10.04 8.04
C SER A 84 12.33 -9.16 8.95
N VAL A 85 12.52 -7.84 8.87
CA VAL A 85 11.72 -6.86 9.62
C VAL A 85 10.29 -6.87 9.12
N GLN A 86 10.06 -6.80 7.79
CA GLN A 86 8.74 -6.82 7.18
C GLN A 86 7.95 -8.07 7.57
N ASN A 87 8.55 -9.26 7.43
CA ASN A 87 7.92 -10.53 7.79
C ASN A 87 7.57 -10.63 9.29
N SER A 88 8.45 -10.11 10.14
CA SER A 88 8.20 -10.07 11.58
C SER A 88 7.03 -9.13 11.91
N VAL A 89 7.01 -7.95 11.31
CA VAL A 89 5.93 -6.98 11.50
C VAL A 89 4.59 -7.55 11.05
N GLU A 90 4.52 -8.14 9.86
CA GLU A 90 3.29 -8.75 9.36
C GLU A 90 2.74 -9.84 10.28
N LYS A 91 3.64 -10.68 10.80
CA LYS A 91 3.27 -11.70 11.79
C LYS A 91 2.64 -11.08 13.03
N TYR A 92 3.25 -10.05 13.60
CA TYR A 92 2.78 -9.45 14.85
C TYR A 92 1.54 -8.57 14.68
N ILE A 93 1.39 -7.84 13.57
CA ILE A 93 0.14 -7.10 13.32
C ILE A 93 -1.04 -8.05 13.07
N LYS A 94 -0.82 -9.20 12.42
CA LYS A 94 -1.82 -10.26 12.29
C LYS A 94 -2.24 -10.79 13.65
N GLN A 95 -1.27 -11.15 14.51
CA GLN A 95 -1.54 -11.59 15.87
C GLN A 95 -2.33 -10.54 16.67
N ALA A 96 -1.91 -9.27 16.61
CA ALA A 96 -2.61 -8.18 17.29
C ALA A 96 -4.06 -8.02 16.79
N TYR A 97 -4.29 -8.17 15.49
CA TYR A 97 -5.63 -8.14 14.91
C TYR A 97 -6.50 -9.28 15.45
N GLU A 98 -5.97 -10.51 15.48
CA GLU A 98 -6.69 -11.69 15.97
C GLU A 98 -7.01 -11.63 17.46
N GLU A 99 -6.09 -11.10 18.28
CA GLU A 99 -6.25 -10.96 19.73
C GLU A 99 -7.19 -9.83 20.13
N HIS A 100 -7.05 -8.66 19.50
CA HIS A 100 -7.75 -7.45 19.91
C HIS A 100 -9.01 -7.13 19.10
N LYS A 101 -9.18 -7.78 17.94
CA LYS A 101 -10.35 -7.64 17.04
C LYS A 101 -10.75 -6.18 16.82
N PRO A 102 -9.83 -5.32 16.34
CA PRO A 102 -10.13 -3.92 16.12
C PRO A 102 -11.21 -3.77 15.05
N ASN A 103 -11.97 -2.69 15.13
CA ASN A 103 -12.89 -2.33 14.07
C ASN A 103 -12.12 -1.71 12.90
N GLY A 104 -11.66 -2.54 11.96
CA GLY A 104 -10.90 -2.09 10.80
C GLY A 104 -9.60 -2.85 10.61
N ARG A 105 -8.47 -2.16 10.68
CA ARG A 105 -7.15 -2.68 10.31
C ARG A 105 -6.14 -2.50 11.44
N VAL A 106 -5.04 -3.24 11.36
CA VAL A 106 -3.81 -2.98 12.13
C VAL A 106 -2.71 -2.63 11.14
N GLU A 107 -2.03 -1.54 11.40
CA GLU A 107 -1.04 -0.95 10.50
C GLU A 107 0.25 -0.67 11.25
N CYS A 108 1.38 -0.85 10.58
CA CYS A 108 2.69 -0.60 11.17
C CYS A 108 3.70 -0.13 10.13
N ILE A 109 4.44 0.92 10.48
CA ILE A 109 5.64 1.37 9.76
C ILE A 109 6.83 1.24 10.70
N VAL A 110 7.92 0.67 10.19
CA VAL A 110 9.22 0.66 10.89
C VAL A 110 10.18 1.53 10.11
N MET A 111 10.71 2.54 10.77
CA MET A 111 11.65 3.50 10.19
C MET A 111 12.98 3.48 10.94
N ASN A 112 14.07 3.52 10.19
CA ASN A 112 15.40 3.79 10.74
C ASN A 112 15.51 5.29 11.05
N VAL A 113 15.56 5.65 12.33
CA VAL A 113 15.57 7.05 12.78
C VAL A 113 16.86 7.80 12.42
N THR A 114 17.92 7.09 12.05
CA THR A 114 19.21 7.71 11.70
C THR A 114 19.20 8.30 10.29
N ASN A 115 18.53 7.66 9.35
CA ASN A 115 18.58 8.02 7.92
C ASN A 115 17.19 8.13 7.26
N GLY A 116 16.11 7.80 7.98
CA GLY A 116 14.73 7.89 7.48
C GLY A 116 14.30 6.73 6.57
N GLU A 117 15.11 5.69 6.40
CA GLU A 117 14.73 4.51 5.61
C GLU A 117 13.55 3.78 6.22
N ILE A 118 12.56 3.46 5.40
CA ILE A 118 11.45 2.60 5.79
C ILE A 118 11.88 1.15 5.65
N LEU A 119 11.99 0.45 6.78
CA LEU A 119 12.40 -0.95 6.85
C LEU A 119 11.23 -1.91 6.74
N ALA A 120 10.04 -1.48 7.15
CA ALA A 120 8.80 -2.23 6.98
C ALA A 120 7.60 -1.30 6.83
N SER A 121 6.63 -1.72 6.02
CA SER A 121 5.34 -1.07 5.82
C SER A 121 4.28 -2.15 5.65
N ALA A 122 3.46 -2.36 6.67
CA ALA A 122 2.57 -3.50 6.74
C ALA A 122 1.16 -3.09 7.18
N ILE A 123 0.17 -3.70 6.55
CA ILE A 123 -1.26 -3.53 6.81
C ILE A 123 -1.89 -4.91 6.92
N TYR A 124 -2.73 -5.11 7.95
CA TYR A 124 -3.53 -6.32 8.07
C TYR A 124 -5.01 -5.95 8.30
N PRO A 125 -5.98 -6.58 7.59
CA PRO A 125 -5.85 -7.71 6.65
C PRO A 125 -5.13 -7.34 5.34
N SER A 126 -4.26 -8.24 4.86
CA SER A 126 -3.53 -8.12 3.60
C SER A 126 -4.14 -9.03 2.52
N TYR A 127 -3.59 -9.05 1.32
CA TYR A 127 -4.06 -9.88 0.19
C TYR A 127 -2.89 -10.49 -0.57
N ASP A 128 -3.16 -11.56 -1.33
CA ASP A 128 -2.15 -12.18 -2.20
C ASP A 128 -2.05 -11.41 -3.52
N LEU A 129 -0.87 -10.88 -3.81
CA LEU A 129 -0.55 -10.15 -5.05
C LEU A 129 -0.75 -11.00 -6.31
N ASN A 130 -0.60 -12.33 -6.21
CA ASN A 130 -0.83 -13.23 -7.33
C ASN A 130 -2.33 -13.49 -7.59
N ASN A 131 -3.19 -13.23 -6.59
CA ASN A 131 -4.65 -13.40 -6.63
C ASN A 131 -5.37 -12.10 -6.23
N TYR A 132 -4.85 -10.96 -6.65
CA TYR A 132 -5.38 -9.65 -6.28
C TYR A 132 -6.86 -9.42 -6.62
N SER A 133 -7.41 -10.18 -7.56
CA SER A 133 -8.82 -10.11 -7.97
C SER A 133 -9.78 -10.89 -7.08
N GLU A 134 -9.27 -11.57 -6.05
CA GLU A 134 -10.07 -12.29 -5.07
C GLU A 134 -10.05 -11.54 -3.73
N LEU A 135 -11.21 -11.50 -3.06
CA LEU A 135 -11.29 -10.97 -1.71
C LEU A 135 -10.56 -11.91 -0.75
N ASN A 136 -9.80 -11.34 0.19
CA ASN A 136 -9.27 -12.13 1.29
C ASN A 136 -10.40 -12.57 2.25
N GLU A 137 -10.09 -13.45 3.21
CA GLU A 137 -11.09 -14.03 4.11
C GLU A 137 -11.91 -12.98 4.88
N GLU A 138 -11.31 -11.89 5.33
CA GLU A 138 -11.99 -10.86 6.11
C GLU A 138 -12.95 -10.05 5.24
N TYR A 139 -12.52 -9.65 4.06
CA TYR A 139 -13.38 -8.94 3.11
C TYR A 139 -14.43 -9.85 2.49
N GLN A 140 -14.17 -11.15 2.34
CA GLN A 140 -15.15 -12.12 1.89
C GLN A 140 -16.27 -12.27 2.92
N LYS A 141 -15.99 -12.30 4.23
CA LYS A 141 -17.00 -12.28 5.29
C LYS A 141 -17.92 -11.06 5.19
N LEU A 142 -17.35 -9.88 4.93
CA LEU A 142 -18.15 -8.66 4.74
C LEU A 142 -19.05 -8.74 3.51
N TYR A 143 -18.50 -9.28 2.42
CA TYR A 143 -19.26 -9.49 1.19
C TYR A 143 -20.42 -10.48 1.38
N ASP A 144 -20.19 -11.56 2.10
CA ASP A 144 -21.20 -12.60 2.36
C ASP A 144 -22.37 -12.10 3.24
N LEU A 145 -22.08 -11.15 4.14
CA LEU A 145 -23.09 -10.50 4.98
C LEU A 145 -23.91 -9.44 4.24
N PHE A 146 -23.45 -8.99 3.08
CA PHE A 146 -24.15 -7.93 2.34
C PHE A 146 -25.40 -8.47 1.64
N ILE A 147 -26.54 -7.83 1.90
CA ILE A 147 -27.82 -8.16 1.30
C ILE A 147 -28.17 -7.06 0.29
N GLY A 148 -28.37 -7.44 -0.97
CA GLY A 148 -28.72 -6.51 -2.06
C GLY A 148 -29.00 -7.25 -3.36
N THR A 149 -29.36 -6.51 -4.38
CA THR A 149 -29.49 -7.01 -5.76
C THR A 149 -28.14 -7.47 -6.31
N GLU A 150 -28.16 -8.18 -7.42
CA GLU A 150 -26.92 -8.65 -8.06
C GLU A 150 -26.01 -7.49 -8.47
N GLU A 151 -26.58 -6.40 -8.96
CA GLU A 151 -25.85 -5.17 -9.30
C GLU A 151 -25.20 -4.51 -8.08
N GLU A 152 -25.99 -4.32 -7.01
CA GLU A 152 -25.47 -3.76 -5.74
C GLU A 152 -24.37 -4.63 -5.12
N ARG A 153 -24.51 -5.96 -5.21
CA ARG A 153 -23.48 -6.89 -4.76
C ARG A 153 -22.19 -6.78 -5.58
N ALA A 154 -22.32 -6.63 -6.91
CA ALA A 154 -21.17 -6.44 -7.78
C ALA A 154 -20.41 -5.14 -7.46
N ASP A 155 -21.14 -4.05 -7.24
CA ASP A 155 -20.54 -2.77 -6.88
C ASP A 155 -19.94 -2.79 -5.47
N TYR A 156 -20.59 -3.47 -4.53
CA TYR A 156 -20.03 -3.66 -3.19
C TYR A 156 -18.75 -4.48 -3.21
N LYS A 157 -18.69 -5.55 -4.04
CA LYS A 157 -17.44 -6.31 -4.23
C LYS A 157 -16.32 -5.44 -4.75
N LYS A 158 -16.58 -4.60 -5.76
CA LYS A 158 -15.57 -3.65 -6.28
C LYS A 158 -15.07 -2.70 -5.19
N LYS A 159 -15.99 -2.14 -4.40
CA LYS A 159 -15.65 -1.28 -3.28
C LYS A 159 -14.72 -1.98 -2.29
N LEU A 160 -15.04 -3.20 -1.87
CA LEU A 160 -14.24 -4.00 -0.96
C LEU A 160 -12.84 -4.30 -1.54
N MET A 161 -12.75 -4.58 -2.85
CA MET A 161 -11.47 -4.78 -3.52
C MET A 161 -10.61 -3.51 -3.49
N TYR A 162 -11.16 -2.33 -3.80
CA TYR A 162 -10.44 -1.07 -3.72
C TYR A 162 -9.98 -0.77 -2.28
N GLU A 163 -10.81 -1.04 -1.29
CA GLU A 163 -10.44 -0.91 0.12
C GLU A 163 -9.30 -1.85 0.49
N MET A 164 -9.33 -3.10 0.04
CA MET A 164 -8.31 -4.11 0.29
C MET A 164 -6.95 -3.72 -0.32
N TRP A 165 -6.95 -3.16 -1.53
CA TRP A 165 -5.73 -2.76 -2.24
C TRP A 165 -5.13 -1.45 -1.72
N ASN A 166 -5.95 -0.61 -1.09
CA ASN A 166 -5.55 0.73 -0.67
C ASN A 166 -4.46 0.69 0.41
N ASN A 167 -3.37 1.45 0.19
CA ASN A 167 -2.33 1.67 1.18
C ASN A 167 -2.77 2.77 2.15
N THR A 168 -3.50 2.38 3.18
CA THR A 168 -4.08 3.29 4.16
C THR A 168 -3.04 3.99 5.03
N LEU A 169 -1.82 3.46 5.15
CA LEU A 169 -0.71 4.12 5.83
C LEU A 169 -0.36 5.48 5.23
N VAL A 170 -0.65 5.69 3.93
CA VAL A 170 -0.33 6.95 3.24
C VAL A 170 -1.56 7.69 2.71
N THR A 171 -2.72 7.04 2.69
CA THR A 171 -3.94 7.64 2.12
C THR A 171 -4.98 8.00 3.16
N GLN A 172 -4.88 7.45 4.37
CA GLN A 172 -5.89 7.64 5.41
C GLN A 172 -5.37 8.54 6.53
N THR A 173 -6.21 9.46 6.97
CA THR A 173 -5.92 10.31 8.12
C THR A 173 -6.59 9.74 9.37
N TYR A 174 -6.00 10.01 10.54
CA TYR A 174 -6.55 9.60 11.82
C TYR A 174 -6.28 10.69 12.89
N GLU A 175 -7.01 10.63 13.99
CA GLU A 175 -6.80 11.51 15.14
C GLU A 175 -5.67 10.93 16.00
N PRO A 176 -4.45 11.54 16.01
CA PRO A 176 -3.27 10.96 16.65
C PRO A 176 -3.33 10.98 18.17
N GLY A 177 -4.22 11.80 18.75
CA GLY A 177 -4.35 11.92 20.19
C GLY A 177 -3.05 12.34 20.86
N SER A 178 -2.69 11.67 21.96
CA SER A 178 -1.51 11.99 22.77
C SER A 178 -0.17 11.79 22.06
N THR A 179 -0.11 11.02 20.98
CA THR A 179 1.13 10.85 20.20
C THR A 179 1.56 12.14 19.53
N PHE A 180 0.61 13.05 19.24
CA PHE A 180 0.90 14.37 18.67
C PHE A 180 1.62 15.31 19.67
N LYS A 181 1.59 15.00 20.96
CA LYS A 181 2.29 15.80 21.99
C LYS A 181 3.80 15.86 21.77
N MET A 182 4.39 14.81 21.19
CA MET A 182 5.82 14.83 20.84
C MET A 182 6.13 15.91 19.79
N ILE A 183 5.27 16.05 18.79
CA ILE A 183 5.41 17.08 17.75
C ILE A 183 5.18 18.48 18.37
N THR A 184 4.16 18.64 19.20
CA THR A 184 3.89 19.91 19.91
C THR A 184 5.08 20.32 20.77
N SER A 185 5.68 19.38 21.51
CA SER A 185 6.86 19.65 22.34
C SER A 185 8.08 20.01 21.49
N ALA A 186 8.31 19.29 20.39
CA ALA A 186 9.40 19.59 19.47
C ALA A 186 9.28 21.01 18.87
N ILE A 187 8.07 21.41 18.45
CA ILE A 187 7.82 22.76 17.94
C ILE A 187 8.08 23.80 19.04
N ALA A 188 7.58 23.59 20.26
CA ALA A 188 7.77 24.53 21.37
C ALA A 188 9.25 24.73 21.74
N LEU A 189 10.06 23.68 21.64
CA LEU A 189 11.50 23.75 21.86
C LEU A 189 12.22 24.46 20.69
N GLU A 190 11.87 24.13 19.44
CA GLU A 190 12.49 24.73 18.24
C GLU A 190 12.21 26.23 18.14
N GLU A 191 10.97 26.65 18.47
CA GLU A 191 10.57 28.05 18.49
C GLU A 191 11.05 28.81 19.75
N GLY A 192 11.75 28.13 20.67
CA GLY A 192 12.26 28.72 21.90
C GLY A 192 11.16 29.22 22.87
N ILE A 193 9.94 28.71 22.75
CA ILE A 193 8.79 29.06 23.60
C ILE A 193 8.96 28.47 25.01
N VAL A 194 9.61 27.32 25.10
CA VAL A 194 9.90 26.61 26.34
C VAL A 194 11.38 26.31 26.47
N ASP A 195 11.88 26.43 27.69
CA ASP A 195 13.19 25.96 28.11
C ASP A 195 12.99 24.66 28.89
N PRO A 196 13.55 23.51 28.43
CA PRO A 196 13.32 22.21 29.07
C PRO A 196 13.81 22.13 30.53
N GLU A 197 14.75 23.00 30.92
CA GLU A 197 15.32 23.03 32.28
C GLU A 197 14.62 23.98 33.19
N ASN A 198 14.06 25.11 32.68
CA ASN A 198 13.60 26.21 33.50
C ASN A 198 12.11 26.52 33.35
N THR A 199 11.45 26.06 32.28
CA THR A 199 10.01 26.35 32.09
C THR A 199 9.14 25.45 32.94
N ILE A 200 8.39 26.05 33.84
CA ILE A 200 7.40 25.36 34.68
C ILE A 200 6.02 25.57 34.07
N LEU A 201 5.34 24.47 33.78
CA LEU A 201 3.95 24.47 33.30
C LEU A 201 3.03 23.96 34.44
N THR A 202 1.96 24.67 34.68
CA THR A 202 0.96 24.27 35.68
C THR A 202 -0.32 23.83 34.99
N CYS A 203 -0.75 22.62 35.27
CA CYS A 203 -2.03 22.10 34.81
C CYS A 203 -3.11 22.28 35.87
N VAL A 204 -4.20 22.97 35.53
CA VAL A 204 -5.36 23.20 36.44
C VAL A 204 -6.45 22.11 36.28
N GLY A 205 -6.15 21.02 35.62
CA GLY A 205 -7.07 19.89 35.46
C GLY A 205 -8.00 19.95 34.24
N ALA A 206 -8.21 21.13 33.66
CA ALA A 206 -8.99 21.31 32.44
C ALA A 206 -8.63 22.64 31.75
N CYS A 207 -8.83 22.67 30.42
CA CYS A 207 -8.76 23.92 29.66
C CYS A 207 -9.93 24.00 28.66
N ASN A 208 -10.33 25.24 28.32
CA ASN A 208 -11.37 25.47 27.31
C ASN A 208 -10.70 25.84 25.99
N VAL A 209 -10.98 25.05 24.93
CA VAL A 209 -10.48 25.29 23.59
C VAL A 209 -11.67 25.41 22.66
N ALA A 210 -11.84 26.57 22.02
CA ALA A 210 -12.92 26.84 21.06
C ALA A 210 -14.31 26.44 21.56
N GLY A 211 -14.59 26.73 22.87
CA GLY A 211 -15.88 26.44 23.50
C GLY A 211 -16.05 25.00 24.03
N THR A 212 -15.07 24.14 23.80
CA THR A 212 -15.09 22.78 24.34
C THR A 212 -14.12 22.66 25.53
N THR A 213 -14.59 22.08 26.62
CA THR A 213 -13.74 21.83 27.80
C THR A 213 -13.02 20.50 27.63
N ILE A 214 -11.69 20.56 27.57
CA ILE A 214 -10.81 19.42 27.51
C ILE A 214 -10.24 19.13 28.88
N HIS A 215 -10.47 17.94 29.40
CA HIS A 215 -10.01 17.54 30.72
C HIS A 215 -8.64 16.90 30.70
N CYS A 216 -7.82 17.20 31.68
CA CYS A 216 -6.59 16.45 31.93
C CYS A 216 -6.91 15.06 32.49
N HIS A 217 -6.04 14.09 32.28
CA HIS A 217 -6.10 12.78 32.94
C HIS A 217 -6.14 12.94 34.47
N GLN A 218 -5.39 13.91 35.02
CA GLN A 218 -5.40 14.25 36.42
C GLN A 218 -6.27 15.52 36.64
N ILE A 219 -7.54 15.32 36.91
CA ILE A 219 -8.55 16.39 37.02
C ILE A 219 -8.23 17.38 38.15
N SER A 220 -7.53 16.93 39.21
CA SER A 220 -7.11 17.79 40.33
C SER A 220 -6.03 18.84 40.00
N GLY A 221 -5.48 18.74 38.79
CA GLY A 221 -4.32 19.54 38.38
C GLY A 221 -2.97 18.99 38.89
N HIS A 222 -1.87 19.47 38.32
CA HIS A 222 -0.51 19.14 38.72
C HIS A 222 0.49 20.16 38.20
#